data_d329908eaf190b5dff3605db5f300a50
#
_entry.id   d329908eaf190b5dff3605db5f300a50
#
_cell.length_a   1.000
_cell.length_b   1.000
_cell.length_c   1.000
_cell.angle_alpha   90.00
_cell.angle_beta   90.00
_cell.angle_gamma   90.00
#
_symmetry.space_group_name_H-M   'P 1'
#
loop_
_entity.id
_entity.type
_entity.pdbx_description
1 polymer ?
#
loop_
_entity_poly.entity_id
_entity_poly.type
_entity_poly.pdbx_seq_one_letter_code
_entity_poly.pdbx_strand_id
1 'polypeptide(L)'
;MTSAAPGYALRGKRVWVAGHRGMAGSAIVRRLAAEDCEILTVGREEADLRRQSDVERWIIDRRPQAVFVAAATVGGILANDTRPAEFLYDNLAIETNIIEAARQAGVEKLLFLSSSCVYPRLAAQPMKEEVLLSGTLEPTNEWYAVAKIAGMKLCQAYRR
;
A
#
# COMPACT_ATOMS: atom_id res chain seq x y z
N MET A 1 11.10 9.93 -29.72
CA MET A 1 10.86 10.62 -28.43
C MET A 1 9.44 10.28 -28.01
N THR A 2 9.24 9.28 -27.19
CA THR A 2 7.93 8.96 -26.60
C THR A 2 7.60 10.01 -25.57
N SER A 3 6.63 10.87 -25.86
CA SER A 3 6.05 11.78 -24.87
C SER A 3 5.57 10.95 -23.68
N ALA A 4 6.20 11.10 -22.52
CA ALA A 4 5.66 10.53 -21.30
C ALA A 4 4.24 11.09 -21.11
N ALA A 5 3.27 10.22 -20.85
CA ALA A 5 1.92 10.66 -20.53
C ALA A 5 2.00 11.67 -19.36
N PRO A 6 1.22 12.75 -19.37
CA PRO A 6 1.26 13.75 -18.31
C PRO A 6 1.05 13.06 -16.95
N GLY A 7 1.98 13.27 -16.02
CA GLY A 7 1.88 12.71 -14.68
C GLY A 7 0.60 13.18 -13.97
N TYR A 8 0.07 12.37 -13.07
CA TYR A 8 -1.08 12.76 -12.24
C TYR A 8 -0.72 13.98 -11.38
N ALA A 9 -1.44 15.10 -11.57
CA ALA A 9 -1.18 16.35 -10.85
C ALA A 9 -1.82 16.30 -9.45
N LEU A 10 -1.02 16.60 -8.42
CA LEU A 10 -1.48 16.64 -7.02
C LEU A 10 -2.03 18.01 -6.60
N ARG A 11 -1.80 19.06 -7.40
CA ARG A 11 -2.24 20.43 -7.09
C ARG A 11 -3.72 20.51 -6.76
N GLY A 12 -4.04 21.09 -5.59
CA GLY A 12 -5.39 21.25 -5.09
C GLY A 12 -6.12 19.96 -4.69
N LYS A 13 -5.41 18.81 -4.68
CA LYS A 13 -6.00 17.51 -4.34
C LYS A 13 -5.89 17.20 -2.85
N ARG A 14 -6.87 16.46 -2.34
CA ARG A 14 -6.80 15.81 -1.03
C ARG A 14 -6.06 14.47 -1.19
N VAL A 15 -4.92 14.35 -0.53
CA VAL A 15 -4.00 13.23 -0.66
C VAL A 15 -3.90 12.49 0.67
N TRP A 16 -4.42 11.30 0.75
CA TRP A 16 -4.32 10.46 1.95
C TRP A 16 -3.04 9.64 1.95
N VAL A 17 -2.28 9.74 3.05
CA VAL A 17 -1.12 8.88 3.31
C VAL A 17 -1.48 7.90 4.43
N ALA A 18 -1.97 6.71 4.06
CA ALA A 18 -2.22 5.63 5.00
C ALA A 18 -0.89 5.08 5.49
N GLY A 19 -0.67 5.07 6.82
CA GLY A 19 0.62 4.67 7.42
C GLY A 19 1.64 5.80 7.52
N HIS A 20 1.20 7.04 7.65
CA HIS A 20 2.01 8.27 7.69
C HIS A 20 3.09 8.30 8.79
N ARG A 21 2.95 7.51 9.87
CA ARG A 21 3.93 7.41 10.98
C ARG A 21 5.08 6.44 10.69
N GLY A 22 4.94 5.56 9.69
CA GLY A 22 5.98 4.62 9.27
C GLY A 22 7.11 5.29 8.49
N MET A 23 8.22 4.56 8.27
CA MET A 23 9.40 5.06 7.56
C MET A 23 9.05 5.61 6.16
N ALA A 24 8.41 4.84 5.31
CA ALA A 24 8.02 5.26 3.97
C ALA A 24 6.92 6.34 4.01
N GLY A 25 5.88 6.15 4.84
CA GLY A 25 4.76 7.08 4.94
C GLY A 25 5.18 8.46 5.42
N SER A 26 6.07 8.57 6.43
CA SER A 26 6.58 9.85 6.90
C SER A 26 7.45 10.56 5.85
N ALA A 27 8.21 9.81 5.04
CA ALA A 27 8.97 10.37 3.93
C ALA A 27 8.06 10.94 2.84
N ILE A 28 6.97 10.21 2.51
CA ILE A 28 5.95 10.68 1.57
C ILE A 28 5.29 11.97 2.09
N VAL A 29 4.89 12.03 3.37
CA VAL A 29 4.31 13.24 3.97
C VAL A 29 5.29 14.42 3.86
N ARG A 30 6.56 14.24 4.20
CA ARG A 30 7.57 15.31 4.06
C ARG A 30 7.72 15.77 2.60
N ARG A 31 7.69 14.85 1.66
CA ARG A 31 7.78 15.21 0.23
C ARG A 31 6.53 15.95 -0.25
N LEU A 32 5.34 15.51 0.17
CA LEU A 32 4.07 16.16 -0.18
C LEU A 32 3.92 17.56 0.43
N ALA A 33 4.59 17.86 1.54
CA ALA A 33 4.58 19.21 2.13
C ALA A 33 5.14 20.31 1.20
N ALA A 34 5.89 19.93 0.16
CA ALA A 34 6.37 20.83 -0.88
C ALA A 34 5.42 20.92 -2.10
N GLU A 35 4.33 20.14 -2.11
CA GLU A 35 3.32 20.15 -3.15
C GLU A 35 2.12 21.01 -2.73
N ASP A 36 1.43 21.60 -3.69
CA ASP A 36 0.19 22.35 -3.46
C ASP A 36 -1.00 21.39 -3.34
N CYS A 37 -1.05 20.63 -2.22
CA CYS A 37 -2.11 19.65 -1.94
C CYS A 37 -2.47 19.61 -0.45
N GLU A 38 -3.68 19.16 -0.13
CA GLU A 38 -4.11 18.90 1.24
C GLU A 38 -3.69 17.47 1.66
N ILE A 39 -2.83 17.36 2.68
CA ILE A 39 -2.35 16.08 3.17
C ILE A 39 -3.30 15.57 4.26
N LEU A 40 -3.92 14.40 4.01
CA LEU A 40 -4.77 13.71 4.96
C LEU A 40 -3.98 12.57 5.62
N THR A 41 -4.09 12.47 6.94
CA THR A 41 -3.49 11.40 7.73
C THR A 41 -4.47 10.93 8.80
N VAL A 42 -4.36 9.67 9.22
CA VAL A 42 -5.18 9.11 10.29
C VAL A 42 -4.35 8.19 11.19
N GLY A 43 -4.51 8.33 12.49
CA GLY A 43 -3.93 7.43 13.47
C GLY A 43 -4.83 6.24 13.76
N ARG A 44 -4.26 5.17 14.33
CA ARG A 44 -5.00 3.94 14.64
C ARG A 44 -6.10 4.16 15.69
N GLU A 45 -5.95 5.17 16.51
CA GLU A 45 -6.92 5.61 17.52
C GLU A 45 -8.22 6.16 16.91
N GLU A 46 -8.15 6.73 15.71
CA GLU A 46 -9.30 7.29 14.98
C GLU A 46 -9.86 6.28 13.95
N ALA A 47 -8.99 5.55 13.26
CA ALA A 47 -9.39 4.49 12.31
C ALA A 47 -8.38 3.34 12.32
N ASP A 48 -8.80 2.16 12.74
CA ASP A 48 -8.02 0.92 12.60
C ASP A 48 -8.20 0.39 11.17
N LEU A 49 -7.16 0.50 10.36
CA LEU A 49 -7.19 0.11 8.94
C LEU A 49 -7.48 -1.38 8.68
N ARG A 50 -7.41 -2.21 9.73
CA ARG A 50 -7.82 -3.63 9.67
C ARG A 50 -9.34 -3.81 9.76
N ARG A 51 -10.08 -2.75 10.13
CA ARG A 51 -11.53 -2.75 10.23
C ARG A 51 -12.13 -2.06 9.01
N GLN A 52 -12.86 -2.82 8.22
CA GLN A 52 -13.49 -2.31 7.00
C GLN A 52 -14.34 -1.06 7.26
N SER A 53 -15.20 -1.10 8.29
CA SER A 53 -16.10 0.01 8.64
C SER A 53 -15.36 1.30 8.99
N ASP A 54 -14.18 1.21 9.61
CA ASP A 54 -13.39 2.39 9.97
C ASP A 54 -12.78 3.03 8.72
N VAL A 55 -12.29 2.21 7.79
CA VAL A 55 -11.70 2.68 6.52
C VAL A 55 -12.78 3.29 5.62
N GLU A 56 -13.93 2.64 5.48
CA GLU A 56 -15.06 3.14 4.69
C GLU A 56 -15.54 4.49 5.23
N ARG A 57 -15.79 4.59 6.53
CA ARG A 57 -16.17 5.85 7.18
C ARG A 57 -15.14 6.96 6.92
N TRP A 58 -13.86 6.68 7.14
CA TRP A 58 -12.78 7.63 6.91
C TRP A 58 -12.75 8.17 5.48
N ILE A 59 -12.81 7.29 4.48
CA ILE A 59 -12.78 7.66 3.07
C ILE A 59 -14.04 8.48 2.69
N ILE A 60 -15.22 8.09 3.17
CA ILE A 60 -16.47 8.80 2.90
C ILE A 60 -16.42 10.21 3.48
N ASP A 61 -15.95 10.37 4.72
CA ASP A 61 -15.89 11.64 5.41
C ASP A 61 -14.84 12.59 4.82
N ARG A 62 -13.66 12.06 4.50
CA ARG A 62 -12.50 12.87 4.07
C ARG A 62 -12.41 13.03 2.54
N ARG A 63 -13.02 12.11 1.79
CA ARG A 63 -13.06 12.12 0.30
C ARG A 63 -11.70 12.38 -0.34
N PRO A 64 -10.68 11.55 -0.08
CA PRO A 64 -9.39 11.69 -0.73
C PRO A 64 -9.52 11.47 -2.24
N GLN A 65 -8.76 12.23 -3.02
CA GLN A 65 -8.68 12.06 -4.48
C GLN A 65 -7.46 11.21 -4.88
N ALA A 66 -6.42 11.22 -4.04
CA ALA A 66 -5.28 10.33 -4.19
C ALA A 66 -4.97 9.63 -2.85
N VAL A 67 -4.51 8.39 -2.93
CA VAL A 67 -4.16 7.56 -1.76
C VAL A 67 -2.79 6.94 -1.94
N PHE A 68 -1.91 7.13 -0.96
CA PHE A 68 -0.67 6.38 -0.81
C PHE A 68 -0.87 5.31 0.27
N VAL A 69 -0.81 4.05 -0.10
CA VAL A 69 -0.94 2.92 0.83
C VAL A 69 0.46 2.51 1.29
N ALA A 70 0.94 3.16 2.36
CA ALA A 70 2.20 2.86 3.04
C ALA A 70 1.98 2.13 4.38
N ALA A 71 0.71 1.91 4.75
CA ALA A 71 0.35 1.16 5.96
C ALA A 71 0.62 -0.33 5.76
N ALA A 72 1.23 -0.93 6.76
CA ALA A 72 1.44 -2.38 6.86
C ALA A 72 1.81 -2.76 8.30
N THR A 73 1.51 -3.98 8.69
CA THR A 73 2.16 -4.63 9.83
C THR A 73 3.51 -5.13 9.36
N VAL A 74 4.58 -4.53 9.87
CA VAL A 74 5.96 -4.82 9.46
C VAL A 74 6.82 -5.19 10.68
N GLY A 75 7.89 -5.94 10.43
CA GLY A 75 8.87 -6.31 11.45
C GLY A 75 10.10 -6.97 10.84
N GLY A 76 11.12 -7.22 11.67
CA GLY A 76 12.30 -7.95 11.26
C GLY A 76 12.01 -9.44 10.99
N ILE A 77 13.04 -10.19 10.56
CA ILE A 77 12.96 -11.61 10.20
C ILE A 77 12.33 -12.43 11.34
N LEU A 78 12.81 -12.27 12.57
CA LEU A 78 12.28 -13.01 13.74
C LEU A 78 10.79 -12.75 13.96
N ALA A 79 10.31 -11.51 13.81
CA ALA A 79 8.91 -11.18 14.01
C ALA A 79 8.02 -11.81 12.93
N ASN A 80 8.46 -11.81 11.66
CA ASN A 80 7.76 -12.48 10.58
C ASN A 80 7.69 -13.99 10.78
N ASP A 81 8.80 -14.61 11.16
CA ASP A 81 8.90 -16.05 11.34
C ASP A 81 8.10 -16.56 12.56
N THR A 82 8.03 -15.78 13.64
CA THR A 82 7.33 -16.17 14.88
C THR A 82 5.85 -15.80 14.91
N ARG A 83 5.37 -14.89 14.04
CA ARG A 83 3.98 -14.42 13.99
C ARG A 83 3.39 -14.44 12.57
N PRO A 84 3.51 -15.54 11.84
CA PRO A 84 3.15 -15.60 10.42
C PRO A 84 1.68 -15.27 10.15
N ALA A 85 0.77 -15.76 10.97
CA ALA A 85 -0.67 -15.51 10.82
C ALA A 85 -1.03 -14.03 10.99
N GLU A 86 -0.43 -13.34 11.97
CA GLU A 86 -0.64 -11.89 12.16
C GLU A 86 -0.15 -11.09 10.96
N PHE A 87 1.07 -11.39 10.46
CA PHE A 87 1.62 -10.68 9.31
C PHE A 87 0.79 -10.88 8.04
N LEU A 88 0.28 -12.10 7.82
CA LEU A 88 -0.61 -12.38 6.70
C LEU A 88 -1.96 -11.66 6.87
N TYR A 89 -2.63 -11.91 8.00
CA TYR A 89 -4.00 -11.43 8.23
C TYR A 89 -4.07 -9.89 8.29
N ASP A 90 -3.21 -9.27 9.12
CA ASP A 90 -3.24 -7.82 9.30
C ASP A 90 -2.98 -7.08 7.97
N ASN A 91 -2.00 -7.55 7.18
CA ASN A 91 -1.68 -6.91 5.92
C ASN A 91 -2.78 -7.11 4.88
N LEU A 92 -3.33 -8.32 4.76
CA LEU A 92 -4.48 -8.56 3.88
C LEU A 92 -5.68 -7.68 4.26
N ALA A 93 -6.02 -7.58 5.55
CA ALA A 93 -7.11 -6.72 6.00
C ALA A 93 -6.86 -5.25 5.69
N ILE A 94 -5.67 -4.72 6.01
CA ILE A 94 -5.31 -3.31 5.75
C ILE A 94 -5.44 -2.99 4.26
N GLU A 95 -4.80 -3.78 3.40
CA GLU A 95 -4.72 -3.46 1.98
C GLU A 95 -6.03 -3.69 1.26
N THR A 96 -6.77 -4.77 1.56
CA THR A 96 -8.07 -5.02 0.93
C THR A 96 -9.10 -3.97 1.34
N ASN A 97 -9.15 -3.58 2.61
CA ASN A 97 -10.06 -2.54 3.08
C ASN A 97 -9.78 -1.19 2.39
N ILE A 98 -8.52 -0.78 2.31
CA ILE A 98 -8.17 0.51 1.69
C ILE A 98 -8.41 0.50 0.18
N ILE A 99 -7.98 -0.54 -0.52
CA ILE A 99 -8.11 -0.62 -1.98
C ILE A 99 -9.58 -0.68 -2.38
N GLU A 100 -10.40 -1.50 -1.71
CA GLU A 100 -11.82 -1.61 -2.03
C GLU A 100 -12.59 -0.32 -1.68
N ALA A 101 -12.38 0.26 -0.50
CA ALA A 101 -13.05 1.51 -0.12
C ALA A 101 -12.64 2.67 -1.05
N ALA A 102 -11.37 2.72 -1.48
CA ALA A 102 -10.90 3.73 -2.44
C ALA A 102 -11.60 3.57 -3.80
N ARG A 103 -11.77 2.34 -4.28
CA ARG A 103 -12.50 2.04 -5.52
C ARG A 103 -13.96 2.48 -5.42
N GLN A 104 -14.66 2.11 -4.35
CA GLN A 104 -16.07 2.45 -4.13
C GLN A 104 -16.28 3.96 -4.01
N ALA A 105 -15.37 4.67 -3.38
CA ALA A 105 -15.43 6.12 -3.22
C ALA A 105 -14.99 6.90 -4.47
N GLY A 106 -14.56 6.25 -5.53
CA GLY A 106 -14.12 6.89 -6.77
C GLY A 106 -12.79 7.65 -6.62
N VAL A 107 -11.86 7.15 -5.79
CA VAL A 107 -10.51 7.70 -5.68
C VAL A 107 -9.83 7.69 -7.06
N GLU A 108 -9.34 8.84 -7.49
CA GLU A 108 -8.77 9.05 -8.84
C GLU A 108 -7.44 8.32 -9.05
N LYS A 109 -6.63 8.25 -7.98
CA LYS A 109 -5.28 7.63 -8.03
C LYS A 109 -4.96 6.93 -6.71
N LEU A 110 -4.54 5.67 -6.81
CA LEU A 110 -4.01 4.91 -5.67
C LEU A 110 -2.61 4.40 -6.00
N LEU A 111 -1.67 4.65 -5.11
CA LEU A 111 -0.33 4.07 -5.13
C LEU A 111 -0.20 3.08 -3.98
N PHE A 112 -0.08 1.81 -4.30
CA PHE A 112 0.16 0.73 -3.33
C PHE A 112 1.66 0.44 -3.22
N LEU A 113 2.21 0.59 -2.01
CA LEU A 113 3.61 0.25 -1.75
C LEU A 113 3.74 -1.26 -1.53
N SER A 114 4.49 -1.90 -2.41
CA SER A 114 4.87 -3.29 -2.28
C SER A 114 6.22 -3.43 -1.54
N SER A 115 6.92 -4.52 -1.75
CA SER A 115 8.21 -4.83 -1.13
C SER A 115 9.04 -5.70 -2.07
N SER A 116 10.36 -5.67 -1.94
CA SER A 116 11.26 -6.56 -2.68
C SER A 116 11.09 -8.05 -2.32
N CYS A 117 10.53 -8.37 -1.14
CA CYS A 117 10.27 -9.74 -0.71
C CYS A 117 9.20 -10.48 -1.54
N VAL A 118 8.45 -9.76 -2.39
CA VAL A 118 7.47 -10.37 -3.31
C VAL A 118 8.12 -11.16 -4.47
N TYR A 119 9.41 -10.96 -4.68
CA TYR A 119 10.16 -11.68 -5.70
C TYR A 119 10.67 -13.04 -5.18
N PRO A 120 10.90 -14.00 -6.08
CA PRO A 120 11.47 -15.28 -5.70
C PRO A 120 12.81 -15.13 -4.97
N ARG A 121 13.04 -15.97 -3.96
CA ARG A 121 14.27 -15.97 -3.15
C ARG A 121 15.54 -16.02 -4.00
N LEU A 122 15.53 -16.82 -5.08
CA LEU A 122 16.68 -17.03 -5.95
C LEU A 122 16.57 -16.27 -7.28
N ALA A 123 15.79 -15.17 -7.32
CA ALA A 123 15.71 -14.35 -8.51
C ALA A 123 17.07 -13.77 -8.91
N ALA A 124 17.36 -13.77 -10.21
CA ALA A 124 18.57 -13.17 -10.75
C ALA A 124 18.62 -11.66 -10.47
N GLN A 125 19.81 -11.12 -10.23
CA GLN A 125 20.04 -9.71 -9.99
C GLN A 125 20.61 -9.01 -11.26
N PRO A 126 20.12 -7.82 -11.62
CA PRO A 126 19.01 -7.09 -11.02
C PRO A 126 17.64 -7.76 -11.28
N MET A 127 16.77 -7.78 -10.27
CA MET A 127 15.46 -8.39 -10.39
C MET A 127 14.56 -7.59 -11.34
N LYS A 128 13.87 -8.29 -12.25
CA LYS A 128 12.89 -7.73 -13.17
C LYS A 128 11.47 -7.99 -12.66
N GLU A 129 10.53 -7.12 -13.01
CA GLU A 129 9.13 -7.25 -12.56
C GLU A 129 8.47 -8.55 -13.07
N GLU A 130 8.88 -9.05 -14.24
CA GLU A 130 8.33 -10.27 -14.86
C GLU A 130 8.60 -11.55 -14.07
N VAL A 131 9.59 -11.55 -13.16
CA VAL A 131 9.89 -12.72 -12.32
C VAL A 131 8.95 -12.86 -11.12
N LEU A 132 8.01 -11.94 -10.94
CA LEU A 132 6.98 -12.06 -9.92
C LEU A 132 6.21 -13.38 -10.09
N LEU A 133 6.09 -14.17 -9.01
CA LEU A 133 5.42 -15.48 -9.00
C LEU A 133 6.09 -16.57 -9.85
N SER A 134 7.34 -16.41 -10.26
CA SER A 134 8.07 -17.42 -11.05
C SER A 134 8.83 -18.45 -10.20
N GLY A 135 8.81 -18.32 -8.87
CA GLY A 135 9.51 -19.23 -7.96
C GLY A 135 9.07 -19.06 -6.50
N THR A 136 9.69 -19.82 -5.60
CA THR A 136 9.40 -19.81 -4.17
C THR A 136 9.90 -18.53 -3.51
N LEU A 137 9.11 -18.03 -2.56
CA LEU A 137 9.44 -16.88 -1.74
C LEU A 137 10.47 -17.22 -0.66
N GLU A 138 11.03 -16.21 0.00
CA GLU A 138 11.86 -16.39 1.19
C GLU A 138 11.00 -16.89 2.36
N PRO A 139 11.24 -18.11 2.92
CA PRO A 139 10.35 -18.71 3.91
C PRO A 139 10.14 -17.86 5.16
N THR A 140 11.16 -17.12 5.60
CA THR A 140 11.09 -16.33 6.84
C THR A 140 10.18 -15.11 6.76
N ASN A 141 9.77 -14.69 5.57
CA ASN A 141 8.85 -13.57 5.35
C ASN A 141 7.77 -13.85 4.29
N GLU A 142 7.56 -15.10 3.94
CA GLU A 142 6.62 -15.55 2.92
C GLU A 142 5.21 -14.99 3.15
N TRP A 143 4.74 -15.01 4.39
CA TRP A 143 3.39 -14.60 4.75
C TRP A 143 3.12 -13.13 4.48
N TYR A 144 4.09 -12.26 4.81
CA TYR A 144 4.04 -10.85 4.45
C TYR A 144 4.11 -10.65 2.93
N ALA A 145 5.00 -11.39 2.26
CA ALA A 145 5.15 -11.31 0.81
C ALA A 145 3.87 -11.72 0.07
N VAL A 146 3.20 -12.80 0.51
CA VAL A 146 1.91 -13.26 -0.03
C VAL A 146 0.84 -12.18 0.10
N ALA A 147 0.73 -11.52 1.25
CA ALA A 147 -0.20 -10.40 1.41
C ALA A 147 0.11 -9.30 0.38
N LYS A 148 1.37 -8.86 0.29
CA LYS A 148 1.77 -7.81 -0.66
C LYS A 148 1.51 -8.18 -2.12
N ILE A 149 1.70 -9.44 -2.49
CA ILE A 149 1.34 -9.95 -3.83
C ILE A 149 -0.18 -9.84 -4.04
N ALA A 150 -0.99 -10.21 -3.03
CA ALA A 150 -2.46 -10.13 -3.12
C ALA A 150 -2.93 -8.70 -3.35
N GLY A 151 -2.42 -7.71 -2.60
CA GLY A 151 -2.73 -6.29 -2.80
C GLY A 151 -2.35 -5.78 -4.19
N MET A 152 -1.16 -6.15 -4.70
CA MET A 152 -0.75 -5.83 -6.06
C MET A 152 -1.72 -6.43 -7.10
N LYS A 153 -2.11 -7.71 -6.92
CA LYS A 153 -3.05 -8.39 -7.82
C LYS A 153 -4.44 -7.78 -7.76
N LEU A 154 -4.90 -7.35 -6.58
CA LEU A 154 -6.17 -6.65 -6.44
C LEU A 154 -6.16 -5.31 -7.19
N CYS A 155 -5.11 -4.51 -7.05
CA CYS A 155 -4.92 -3.28 -7.81
C CYS A 155 -4.90 -3.54 -9.34
N GLN A 156 -4.22 -4.60 -9.78
CA GLN A 156 -4.19 -4.99 -11.20
C GLN A 156 -5.57 -5.41 -11.71
N ALA A 157 -6.34 -6.16 -10.89
CA ALA A 157 -7.68 -6.61 -11.25
C ALA A 157 -8.65 -5.43 -11.43
N TYR A 158 -8.60 -4.42 -10.55
CA TYR A 158 -9.44 -3.22 -10.68
C TYR A 158 -9.01 -2.27 -11.79
N ARG A 159 -7.79 -2.37 -12.29
CA ARG A 159 -7.31 -1.56 -13.41
C ARG A 159 -7.78 -2.06 -14.77
N ARG A 160 -8.23 -3.32 -14.87
CA ARG A 160 -8.77 -3.93 -16.11
C ARG A 160 -10.18 -3.45 -16.43
#